data_e053ee8ce00720d6142a802901ebf6c0
#
_entry.id   e053ee8ce00720d6142a802901ebf6c0
#
_cell.length_a   1.000
_cell.length_b   1.000
_cell.length_c   1.000
_cell.angle_alpha   90.00
_cell.angle_beta   90.00
_cell.angle_gamma   90.00
#
_symmetry.space_group_name_H-M   'P 1'
#
loop_
_entity.id
_entity.type
_entity.pdbx_description
1 polymer ?
#
loop_
_entity_poly.entity_id
_entity_poly.type
_entity_poly.pdbx_seq_one_letter_code
_entity_poly.pdbx_strand_id
1 'polypeptide(L)'
;EFHSLGRWWGTDPSTRSQAEIDIMGEQDKDTALFGECKWTNEKVDTGLLEKLVSLSRIFRYSKVYFYLFSKSGFTRGCRDRADALGNVALVAYSDILKRFVKQR
;
A
#
# COMPACT_ATOMS: atom_id res chain seq x y z
N GLU A 1 12.81 10.92 -2.14
CA GLU A 1 13.53 9.73 -2.53
C GLU A 1 13.81 8.81 -1.33
N PHE A 2 13.68 7.51 -1.52
CA PHE A 2 13.76 6.56 -0.42
C PHE A 2 15.16 5.93 -0.35
N HIS A 3 15.73 5.93 0.84
CA HIS A 3 17.08 5.41 1.09
C HIS A 3 17.11 3.92 1.38
N SER A 4 16.01 3.38 1.90
CA SER A 4 15.92 1.99 2.27
C SER A 4 14.63 1.42 1.71
N LEU A 5 14.74 0.27 1.05
CA LEU A 5 13.60 -0.39 0.45
C LEU A 5 13.71 -1.87 0.72
N GLY A 6 12.64 -2.48 1.21
CA GLY A 6 12.66 -3.88 1.51
C GLY A 6 11.29 -4.42 1.88
N ARG A 7 11.27 -5.69 2.23
CA ARG A 7 10.08 -6.39 2.68
C ARG A 7 10.13 -6.52 4.18
N TRP A 8 9.03 -6.19 4.83
CA TRP A 8 8.90 -6.35 6.27
C TRP A 8 7.80 -7.34 6.59
N TRP A 9 8.03 -8.18 7.59
CA TRP A 9 6.97 -9.01 8.14
C TRP A 9 7.29 -9.36 9.59
N GLY A 10 6.24 -9.63 10.36
CA GLY A 10 6.38 -9.89 11.78
C GLY A 10 5.02 -10.13 12.40
N THR A 11 4.91 -9.91 13.70
CA THR A 11 3.66 -10.07 14.41
C THR A 11 3.03 -8.71 14.67
N ASP A 12 1.78 -8.56 14.25
CA ASP A 12 1.00 -7.37 14.54
C ASP A 12 0.57 -7.44 16.01
N PRO A 13 1.02 -6.52 16.87
CA PRO A 13 0.68 -6.59 18.29
C PRO A 13 -0.80 -6.43 18.59
N SER A 14 -1.56 -5.78 17.72
CA SER A 14 -2.99 -5.57 17.96
C SER A 14 -3.82 -6.82 17.68
N THR A 15 -3.43 -7.62 16.73
CA THR A 15 -4.16 -8.82 16.33
C THR A 15 -3.48 -10.11 16.77
N ARG A 16 -2.23 -10.01 17.17
CA ARG A 16 -1.36 -11.15 17.50
C ARG A 16 -1.20 -12.13 16.34
N SER A 17 -1.41 -11.67 15.13
CA SER A 17 -1.22 -12.47 13.94
C SER A 17 0.03 -12.01 13.21
N GLN A 18 0.58 -12.90 12.40
CA GLN A 18 1.71 -12.57 11.57
C GLN A 18 1.27 -11.57 10.51
N ALA A 19 2.05 -10.50 10.36
CA ALA A 19 1.75 -9.44 9.40
C ALA A 19 2.89 -9.30 8.40
N GLU A 20 2.57 -8.92 7.18
CA GLU A 20 3.54 -8.73 6.12
C GLU A 20 3.22 -7.44 5.37
N ILE A 21 4.27 -6.67 5.09
CA ILE A 21 4.21 -5.51 4.22
C ILE A 21 5.19 -5.79 3.08
N ASP A 22 4.67 -5.83 1.85
CA ASP A 22 5.47 -6.23 0.69
C ASP A 22 6.61 -5.26 0.42
N ILE A 23 6.36 -3.98 0.61
CA ILE A 23 7.36 -2.95 0.35
C ILE A 23 7.38 -1.97 1.52
N MET A 24 8.58 -1.68 1.99
CA MET A 24 8.77 -0.62 2.96
C MET A 24 10.00 0.18 2.55
N GLY A 25 9.82 1.47 2.35
CA GLY A 25 10.90 2.38 1.99
C GLY A 25 11.01 3.50 3.01
N GLU A 26 12.23 3.89 3.34
CA GLU A 26 12.47 5.01 4.25
C GLU A 26 13.20 6.12 3.51
N GLN A 27 12.62 7.32 3.51
CA GLN A 27 13.26 8.50 2.94
C GLN A 27 14.21 9.14 3.93
N ASP A 28 13.74 9.29 5.16
CA ASP A 28 14.53 9.74 6.31
C ASP A 28 13.89 9.15 7.56
N LYS A 29 14.38 9.51 8.74
CA LYS A 29 13.87 8.94 9.98
C LYS A 29 12.41 9.27 10.29
N ASP A 30 11.84 10.27 9.61
CA ASP A 30 10.47 10.72 9.86
C ASP A 30 9.50 10.35 8.74
N THR A 31 9.97 9.90 7.59
CA THR A 31 9.15 9.69 6.40
C THR A 31 9.35 8.30 5.83
N ALA A 32 8.27 7.58 5.63
CA ALA A 32 8.32 6.23 5.07
C ALA A 32 7.20 5.98 4.09
N LEU A 33 7.43 4.99 3.24
CA LEU A 33 6.47 4.48 2.26
C LEU A 33 6.18 3.04 2.60
N PHE A 34 4.91 2.68 2.60
CA PHE A 34 4.45 1.31 2.78
C PHE A 34 3.63 0.89 1.58
N GLY A 35 3.86 -0.30 1.08
CA GLY A 35 3.16 -0.77 -0.08
C GLY A 35 2.80 -2.24 -0.02
N GLU A 36 1.78 -2.62 -0.77
CA GLU A 36 1.39 -4.00 -0.90
C GLU A 36 0.87 -4.26 -2.31
N CYS A 37 1.18 -5.44 -2.83
CA CYS A 37 0.72 -5.87 -4.14
C CYS A 37 -0.24 -7.03 -3.98
N LYS A 38 -1.44 -6.91 -4.55
CA LYS A 38 -2.44 -7.98 -4.58
C LYS A 38 -2.65 -8.46 -6.00
N TRP A 39 -2.15 -9.63 -6.28
CA TRP A 39 -2.27 -10.24 -7.61
C TRP A 39 -3.32 -11.36 -7.57
N THR A 40 -4.57 -10.95 -7.41
CA THR A 40 -5.71 -11.87 -7.33
C THR A 40 -6.82 -11.42 -8.26
N ASN A 41 -7.83 -12.27 -8.43
CA ASN A 41 -8.98 -11.95 -9.27
C ASN A 41 -10.04 -11.11 -8.55
N GLU A 42 -9.82 -10.82 -7.29
CA GLU A 42 -10.73 -9.99 -6.50
C GLU A 42 -10.21 -8.56 -6.42
N LYS A 43 -11.14 -7.62 -6.41
CA LYS A 43 -10.80 -6.22 -6.17
C LYS A 43 -10.32 -6.04 -4.74
N VAL A 44 -9.36 -5.15 -4.56
CA VAL A 44 -8.88 -4.76 -3.24
C VAL A 44 -9.94 -3.87 -2.59
N ASP A 45 -10.31 -4.22 -1.36
CA ASP A 45 -11.34 -3.49 -0.61
C ASP A 45 -10.72 -2.56 0.45
N THR A 46 -11.59 -1.85 1.14
CA THR A 46 -11.19 -0.93 2.19
C THR A 46 -10.44 -1.62 3.33
N GLY A 47 -10.80 -2.88 3.62
CA GLY A 47 -10.18 -3.63 4.71
C GLY A 47 -8.68 -3.79 4.55
N LEU A 48 -8.21 -4.05 3.33
CA LEU A 48 -6.78 -4.17 3.08
C LEU A 48 -6.06 -2.85 3.32
N LEU A 49 -6.63 -1.75 2.86
CA LEU A 49 -6.06 -0.43 3.07
C LEU A 49 -5.98 -0.09 4.56
N GLU A 50 -7.05 -0.33 5.30
CA GLU A 50 -7.07 -0.07 6.75
C GLU A 50 -6.04 -0.93 7.49
N LYS A 51 -5.85 -2.17 7.05
CA LYS A 51 -4.84 -3.06 7.62
C LYS A 51 -3.44 -2.48 7.42
N LEU A 52 -3.14 -2.01 6.21
CA LEU A 52 -1.84 -1.43 5.91
C LEU A 52 -1.59 -0.16 6.72
N VAL A 53 -2.60 0.69 6.84
CA VAL A 53 -2.52 1.90 7.67
C VAL A 53 -2.22 1.54 9.12
N SER A 54 -2.91 0.53 9.67
CA SER A 54 -2.69 0.08 11.05
C SER A 54 -1.28 -0.46 11.25
N LEU A 55 -0.78 -1.25 10.30
CA LEU A 55 0.57 -1.80 10.39
C LEU A 55 1.64 -0.72 10.36
N SER A 56 1.42 0.34 9.58
CA SER A 56 2.39 1.43 9.49
C SER A 56 2.62 2.12 10.83
N ARG A 57 1.62 2.12 11.71
CA ARG A 57 1.72 2.76 13.03
C ARG A 57 2.70 2.08 13.97
N ILE A 58 3.07 0.84 13.69
CA ILE A 58 4.10 0.12 14.47
C ILE A 58 5.43 0.86 14.38
N PHE A 59 5.70 1.53 13.27
CA PHE A 59 7.00 2.12 12.96
C PHE A 59 7.15 3.59 13.36
N ARG A 60 6.08 4.25 13.76
CA ARG A 60 6.11 5.62 14.31
C ARG A 60 6.72 6.69 13.43
N TYR A 61 6.54 6.58 12.12
CA TYR A 61 6.92 7.67 11.23
C TYR A 61 5.89 8.80 11.30
N SER A 62 6.35 10.04 11.23
CA SER A 62 5.45 11.19 11.25
C SER A 62 4.79 11.44 9.91
N LYS A 63 5.44 11.06 8.82
CA LYS A 63 4.89 11.15 7.47
C LYS A 63 4.94 9.78 6.82
N VAL A 64 3.80 9.31 6.34
CA VAL A 64 3.70 8.02 5.69
C VAL A 64 2.95 8.15 4.38
N TYR A 65 3.34 7.33 3.43
CA TYR A 65 2.69 7.20 2.13
C TYR A 65 2.39 5.74 1.88
N PHE A 66 1.27 5.49 1.21
CA PHE A 66 0.83 4.12 0.94
C PHE A 66 0.67 3.91 -0.55
N TYR A 67 1.16 2.76 -1.03
CA TYR A 67 0.96 2.31 -2.40
C TYR A 67 0.31 0.95 -2.40
N LEU A 68 -0.81 0.83 -3.11
CA LEU A 68 -1.47 -0.46 -3.31
C LEU A 68 -1.50 -0.77 -4.79
N PHE A 69 -1.00 -1.94 -5.15
CA PHE A 69 -1.03 -2.45 -6.51
C PHE A 69 -2.01 -3.60 -6.58
N SER A 70 -2.90 -3.60 -7.55
CA SER A 70 -3.92 -4.63 -7.68
C SER A 70 -4.07 -5.09 -9.13
N LYS A 71 -4.08 -6.41 -9.32
CA LYS A 71 -4.39 -7.00 -10.63
C LYS A 71 -5.80 -6.65 -11.07
N SER A 72 -6.76 -6.71 -10.17
CA SER A 72 -8.19 -6.61 -10.49
C SER A 72 -8.83 -5.28 -10.11
N GLY A 73 -8.03 -4.34 -9.60
CA GLY A 73 -8.51 -3.02 -9.26
C GLY A 73 -8.98 -2.90 -7.82
N PHE A 74 -9.78 -1.87 -7.56
CA PHE A 74 -10.16 -1.48 -6.22
C PHE A 74 -11.66 -1.25 -6.14
N THR A 75 -12.26 -1.57 -5.00
CA THR A 75 -13.66 -1.25 -4.76
C THR A 75 -13.84 0.26 -4.64
N ARG A 76 -15.07 0.72 -4.83
CA ARG A 76 -15.37 2.14 -4.66
C ARG A 76 -15.07 2.61 -3.23
N GLY A 77 -15.40 1.79 -2.24
CA GLY A 77 -15.11 2.13 -0.85
C GLY A 77 -13.63 2.33 -0.60
N CYS A 78 -12.79 1.48 -1.20
CA CYS A 78 -11.35 1.62 -1.09
C CYS A 78 -10.87 2.91 -1.74
N ARG A 79 -11.38 3.25 -2.93
CA ARG A 79 -11.03 4.50 -3.61
C ARG A 79 -11.43 5.72 -2.80
N ASP A 80 -12.64 5.71 -2.25
CA ASP A 80 -13.12 6.82 -1.44
C ASP A 80 -12.27 7.00 -0.18
N ARG A 81 -11.90 5.91 0.45
CA ARG A 81 -11.05 5.95 1.64
C ARG A 81 -9.65 6.47 1.32
N ALA A 82 -9.09 6.03 0.21
CA ALA A 82 -7.77 6.50 -0.25
C ALA A 82 -7.79 8.01 -0.49
N ASP A 83 -8.86 8.50 -1.13
CA ASP A 83 -9.02 9.93 -1.37
C ASP A 83 -9.13 10.70 -0.07
N ALA A 84 -9.88 10.19 0.89
CA ALA A 84 -10.05 10.82 2.20
C ALA A 84 -8.74 10.89 2.97
N LEU A 85 -7.92 9.85 2.91
CA LEU A 85 -6.62 9.83 3.57
C LEU A 85 -5.61 10.78 2.92
N GLY A 86 -5.65 10.91 1.60
CA GLY A 86 -4.82 11.86 0.86
C GLY A 86 -3.39 11.44 0.59
N ASN A 87 -2.92 10.37 1.22
CA ASN A 87 -1.54 9.90 1.10
C ASN A 87 -1.46 8.46 0.54
N VAL A 88 -2.44 8.07 -0.25
CA VAL A 88 -2.55 6.71 -0.79
C VAL A 88 -2.59 6.76 -2.31
N ALA A 89 -1.74 5.98 -2.94
CA ALA A 89 -1.76 5.77 -4.38
C ALA A 89 -2.30 4.38 -4.68
N LEU A 90 -3.32 4.30 -5.50
CA LEU A 90 -3.91 3.04 -5.95
C LEU A 90 -3.55 2.82 -7.41
N VAL A 91 -2.88 1.72 -7.70
CA VAL A 91 -2.42 1.41 -9.05
C VAL A 91 -3.00 0.08 -9.48
N ALA A 92 -3.86 0.10 -10.49
CA ALA A 92 -4.42 -1.12 -11.05
C ALA A 92 -3.59 -1.60 -12.24
N TYR A 93 -3.52 -2.90 -12.42
CA TYR A 93 -2.79 -3.48 -13.54
C TYR A 93 -3.28 -2.96 -14.89
N SER A 94 -4.59 -2.80 -15.03
CA SER A 94 -5.18 -2.27 -16.26
C SER A 94 -4.65 -0.87 -16.61
N ASP A 95 -4.36 -0.05 -15.62
CA ASP A 95 -3.82 1.30 -15.84
C ASP A 95 -2.39 1.22 -16.37
N ILE A 96 -1.61 0.29 -15.85
CA ILE A 96 -0.25 0.05 -16.32
C ILE A 96 -0.25 -0.41 -17.78
N LEU A 97 -1.15 -1.34 -18.11
CA LEU A 97 -1.28 -1.83 -19.48
C LEU A 97 -1.66 -0.72 -20.45
N LYS A 98 -2.58 0.15 -20.06
CA LYS A 98 -3.00 1.27 -20.90
C LYS A 98 -1.83 2.18 -21.23
N ARG A 99 -1.01 2.50 -20.25
CA ARG A 99 0.18 3.32 -20.45
C ARG A 99 1.17 2.65 -21.39
N PHE A 100 1.37 1.36 -21.20
CA PHE A 100 2.31 0.60 -22.01
C PHE A 100 1.88 0.56 -23.47
N VAL A 101 0.59 0.34 -23.73
CA VAL A 101 0.03 0.30 -25.08
C VAL A 101 0.12 1.67 -25.75
N LYS A 102 -0.12 2.75 -25.02
CA LYS A 102 -0.04 4.10 -25.58
C LYS A 102 1.36 4.50 -26.01
N GLN A 103 2.39 3.91 -25.44
CA GLN A 103 3.77 4.22 -25.78
C GLN A 103 4.26 3.48 -27.00
N ARG A 104 3.47 2.56 -27.53
CA ARG A 104 3.79 1.82 -28.74
C ARG A 104 3.23 2.55 -29.96
#